data_1be3ca8d08726963260a6137549be4be
#
_entry.id   1be3ca8d08726963260a6137549be4be
#
_cell.length_a   1.000
_cell.length_b   1.000
_cell.length_c   1.000
_cell.angle_alpha   90.00
_cell.angle_beta   90.00
_cell.angle_gamma   90.00
#
_symmetry.space_group_name_H-M   'P 1'
#
loop_
_entity.id
_entity.type
_entity.pdbx_description
1 polymer ?
#
loop_
_entity_poly.entity_id
_entity_poly.type
_entity_poly.pdbx_seq_one_letter_code
_entity_poly.pdbx_strand_id
1 'polypeptide(L)'
;MSVERFDVVVVGAGISGIGAGVHLKDKSPDRSFVILEGRPDIGGTWDLFKYPGIRSDSDMHTLGYEFKPWKADKSIADGPSIMKYLRETVTEHDLRRHMRFGERVVRADWSTSNATWTVHTQRADGTSGTFECGYLFMCAGYYSYKAG
;
A
#
# COMPACT_ATOMS: atom_id res chain seq x y z
N MET A 1 -22.12 -12.27 -3.51
CA MET A 1 -20.77 -11.91 -2.94
C MET A 1 -20.99 -11.01 -1.75
N SER A 2 -20.29 -11.25 -0.65
CA SER A 2 -20.39 -10.38 0.54
C SER A 2 -19.59 -9.09 0.31
N VAL A 3 -20.18 -7.95 0.66
CA VAL A 3 -19.50 -6.65 0.67
C VAL A 3 -18.78 -6.51 2.01
N GLU A 4 -17.47 -6.26 2.00
CA GLU A 4 -16.72 -5.93 3.20
C GLU A 4 -16.72 -4.42 3.43
N ARG A 5 -16.85 -4.00 4.69
CA ARG A 5 -16.95 -2.57 5.06
C ARG A 5 -15.84 -2.16 6.00
N PHE A 6 -15.21 -1.04 5.69
CA PHE A 6 -14.18 -0.39 6.49
C PHE A 6 -14.40 1.12 6.53
N ASP A 7 -13.85 1.80 7.53
CA ASP A 7 -13.83 3.27 7.52
C ASP A 7 -12.93 3.78 6.40
N VAL A 8 -11.78 3.11 6.18
CA VAL A 8 -10.78 3.49 5.18
C VAL A 8 -10.36 2.30 4.32
N VAL A 9 -10.34 2.48 3.01
CA VAL A 9 -9.67 1.56 2.08
C VAL A 9 -8.43 2.26 1.52
N VAL A 10 -7.26 1.65 1.72
CA VAL A 10 -5.97 2.08 1.16
C VAL A 10 -5.69 1.24 -0.07
N VAL A 11 -5.38 1.87 -1.20
CA VAL A 11 -5.08 1.18 -2.47
C VAL A 11 -3.58 1.19 -2.72
N GLY A 12 -2.97 0.02 -2.60
CA GLY A 12 -1.54 -0.21 -2.79
C GLY A 12 -0.78 -0.43 -1.49
N ALA A 13 0.12 -1.42 -1.47
CA ALA A 13 1.01 -1.77 -0.36
C ALA A 13 2.49 -1.46 -0.68
N GLY A 14 2.74 -0.39 -1.42
CA GLY A 14 4.05 0.21 -1.60
C GLY A 14 4.42 1.10 -0.41
N ILE A 15 5.47 1.90 -0.58
CA ILE A 15 5.95 2.80 0.48
C ILE A 15 4.84 3.73 1.01
N SER A 16 4.01 4.27 0.13
CA SER A 16 2.91 5.18 0.51
C SER A 16 1.81 4.47 1.29
N GLY A 17 1.36 3.29 0.86
CA GLY A 17 0.30 2.53 1.52
C GLY A 17 0.73 1.96 2.87
N ILE A 18 1.98 1.54 3.01
CA ILE A 18 2.57 1.13 4.29
C ILE A 18 2.59 2.32 5.25
N GLY A 19 3.08 3.48 4.81
CA GLY A 19 3.08 4.70 5.60
C GLY A 19 1.67 5.12 6.04
N ALA A 20 0.70 5.08 5.12
CA ALA A 20 -0.71 5.34 5.43
C ALA A 20 -1.24 4.40 6.52
N GLY A 21 -0.92 3.10 6.43
CA GLY A 21 -1.33 2.11 7.43
C GLY A 21 -0.77 2.38 8.82
N VAL A 22 0.52 2.78 8.93
CA VAL A 22 1.11 3.17 10.23
C VAL A 22 0.40 4.39 10.79
N HIS A 23 0.21 5.44 9.98
CA HIS A 23 -0.47 6.65 10.44
C HIS A 23 -1.93 6.40 10.85
N LEU A 24 -2.66 5.52 10.14
CA LEU A 24 -4.01 5.15 10.53
C LEU A 24 -4.04 4.47 11.90
N LYS A 25 -3.12 3.54 12.17
CA LYS A 25 -3.00 2.90 13.50
C LYS A 25 -2.67 3.88 14.60
N ASP A 26 -1.75 4.80 14.35
CA ASP A 26 -1.25 5.72 15.38
C ASP A 26 -2.18 6.92 15.62
N LYS A 27 -2.75 7.48 14.56
CA LYS A 27 -3.54 8.73 14.62
C LYS A 27 -5.05 8.52 14.60
N SER A 28 -5.50 7.35 14.16
CA SER A 28 -6.93 7.03 14.05
C SER A 28 -7.21 5.59 14.50
N PRO A 29 -6.81 5.21 15.74
CA PRO A 29 -6.87 3.81 16.21
C PRO A 29 -8.29 3.24 16.25
N ASP A 30 -9.32 4.11 16.35
CA ASP A 30 -10.72 3.72 16.36
C ASP A 30 -11.31 3.49 14.95
N ARG A 31 -10.53 3.71 13.89
CA ARG A 31 -10.97 3.51 12.51
C ARG A 31 -10.53 2.15 11.98
N SER A 32 -11.48 1.43 11.44
CA SER A 32 -11.19 0.20 10.68
C SER A 32 -10.59 0.54 9.32
N PHE A 33 -9.57 -0.22 8.90
CA PHE A 33 -9.00 -0.05 7.57
C PHE A 33 -8.48 -1.35 6.98
N VAL A 34 -8.40 -1.36 5.65
CA VAL A 34 -7.78 -2.42 4.86
C VAL A 34 -6.87 -1.82 3.80
N ILE A 35 -5.75 -2.48 3.52
CA ILE A 35 -4.82 -2.14 2.44
C ILE A 35 -5.00 -3.20 1.36
N LEU A 36 -5.45 -2.78 0.17
CA LEU A 36 -5.66 -3.67 -0.98
C LEU A 36 -4.44 -3.60 -1.91
N GLU A 37 -3.81 -4.73 -2.16
CA GLU A 37 -2.66 -4.85 -3.04
C GLU A 37 -2.94 -5.87 -4.15
N GLY A 38 -2.76 -5.46 -5.41
CA GLY A 38 -2.99 -6.32 -6.56
C GLY A 38 -1.92 -7.40 -6.78
N ARG A 39 -0.75 -7.23 -6.19
CA ARG A 39 0.39 -8.13 -6.26
C ARG A 39 0.42 -9.11 -5.08
N PRO A 40 1.23 -10.18 -5.13
CA PRO A 40 1.29 -11.16 -4.05
C PRO A 40 2.09 -10.70 -2.82
N ASP A 41 2.83 -9.59 -2.91
CA ASP A 41 3.63 -9.06 -1.80
C ASP A 41 3.65 -7.53 -1.77
N ILE A 42 4.17 -6.98 -0.67
CA ILE A 42 4.38 -5.56 -0.45
C ILE A 42 5.54 -5.01 -1.29
N GLY A 43 5.69 -3.69 -1.32
CA GLY A 43 6.88 -3.02 -1.83
C GLY A 43 6.68 -2.22 -3.10
N GLY A 44 5.60 -2.47 -3.86
CA GLY A 44 5.28 -1.72 -5.08
C GLY A 44 6.48 -1.68 -6.05
N THR A 45 6.95 -0.49 -6.38
CA THR A 45 8.12 -0.25 -7.24
C THR A 45 9.35 -1.07 -6.84
N TRP A 46 9.63 -1.15 -5.54
CA TRP A 46 10.83 -1.79 -5.01
C TRP A 46 10.77 -3.32 -5.02
N ASP A 47 9.59 -3.90 -5.06
CA ASP A 47 9.39 -5.34 -5.29
C ASP A 47 9.29 -5.69 -6.78
N LEU A 48 8.72 -4.80 -7.59
CA LEU A 48 8.50 -5.05 -9.02
C LEU A 48 9.80 -5.00 -9.81
N PHE A 49 10.59 -3.93 -9.66
CA PHE A 49 11.80 -3.72 -10.44
C PHE A 49 13.01 -4.36 -9.74
N LYS A 50 13.64 -5.33 -10.42
CA LYS A 50 14.76 -6.13 -9.89
C LYS A 50 15.97 -6.15 -10.82
N TYR A 51 16.17 -5.09 -11.61
CA TYR A 51 17.34 -4.98 -12.48
C TYR A 51 18.61 -4.70 -11.66
N PRO A 52 19.81 -5.13 -12.14
CA PRO A 52 21.06 -4.84 -11.48
C PRO A 52 21.30 -3.34 -11.28
N GLY A 53 21.67 -2.95 -10.06
CA GLY A 53 21.95 -1.55 -9.72
C GLY A 53 20.72 -0.70 -9.41
N ILE A 54 19.50 -1.30 -9.31
CA ILE A 54 18.32 -0.56 -8.85
C ILE A 54 18.59 0.09 -7.49
N ARG A 55 18.33 1.38 -7.41
CA ARG A 55 18.52 2.19 -6.21
C ARG A 55 17.57 3.37 -6.20
N SER A 56 17.42 4.01 -5.05
CA SER A 56 16.75 5.30 -4.96
C SER A 56 17.57 6.37 -5.69
N ASP A 57 16.90 7.30 -6.35
CA ASP A 57 17.48 8.51 -6.91
C ASP A 57 17.43 9.70 -5.93
N SER A 58 16.72 9.54 -4.81
CA SER A 58 16.75 10.45 -3.67
C SER A 58 17.35 9.78 -2.43
N ASP A 59 17.82 10.57 -1.48
CA ASP A 59 18.36 10.04 -0.22
C ASP A 59 17.25 9.47 0.67
N MET A 60 17.62 8.50 1.51
CA MET A 60 16.69 7.81 2.41
C MET A 60 16.27 8.66 3.62
N HIS A 61 16.94 9.76 3.91
CA HIS A 61 16.49 10.69 4.95
C HIS A 61 15.25 11.47 4.48
N THR A 62 15.13 11.65 3.15
CA THR A 62 13.95 12.26 2.51
C THR A 62 12.89 11.19 2.18
N LEU A 63 13.28 10.04 1.62
CA LEU A 63 12.35 8.99 1.20
C LEU A 63 11.79 8.19 2.38
N GLY A 64 12.57 7.99 3.45
CA GLY A 64 12.18 7.23 4.62
C GLY A 64 11.08 7.91 5.43
N TYR A 65 10.42 7.12 6.26
CA TYR A 65 9.37 7.62 7.14
C TYR A 65 9.92 8.41 8.32
N GLU A 66 9.26 9.49 8.69
CA GLU A 66 9.59 10.26 9.90
C GLU A 66 9.54 9.39 11.18
N PHE A 67 8.54 8.52 11.27
CA PHE A 67 8.38 7.60 12.41
C PHE A 67 9.41 6.45 12.44
N LYS A 68 10.12 6.19 11.32
CA LYS A 68 11.20 5.19 11.20
C LYS A 68 12.37 5.79 10.44
N PRO A 69 13.23 6.63 11.09
CA PRO A 69 14.37 7.25 10.42
C PRO A 69 15.33 6.21 9.84
N TRP A 70 15.88 6.52 8.67
CA TRP A 70 16.92 5.69 8.06
C TRP A 70 18.21 5.73 8.89
N LYS A 71 18.77 4.55 9.21
CA LYS A 71 19.97 4.42 10.07
C LYS A 71 21.15 3.75 9.40
N ALA A 72 21.01 3.31 8.15
CA ALA A 72 22.13 2.70 7.44
C ALA A 72 23.09 3.78 6.87
N ASP A 73 24.36 3.41 6.70
CA ASP A 73 25.42 4.35 6.29
C ASP A 73 25.21 4.93 4.88
N LYS A 74 24.63 4.13 3.97
CA LYS A 74 24.35 4.60 2.61
C LYS A 74 23.07 5.41 2.58
N SER A 75 23.15 6.70 2.31
CA SER A 75 21.99 7.57 2.13
C SER A 75 21.19 7.25 0.86
N ILE A 76 21.87 6.90 -0.24
CA ILE A 76 21.25 6.41 -1.48
C ILE A 76 21.19 4.88 -1.40
N ALA A 77 20.01 4.35 -1.06
CA ALA A 77 19.85 2.93 -0.82
C ALA A 77 19.55 2.13 -2.09
N ASP A 78 20.06 0.91 -2.15
CA ASP A 78 19.68 -0.06 -3.17
C ASP A 78 18.28 -0.64 -2.93
N GLY A 79 17.68 -1.22 -3.97
CA GLY A 79 16.35 -1.80 -3.90
C GLY A 79 16.16 -2.84 -2.79
N PRO A 80 17.07 -3.82 -2.62
CA PRO A 80 16.99 -4.78 -1.53
C PRO A 80 17.00 -4.15 -0.13
N SER A 81 17.80 -3.11 0.10
CA SER A 81 17.84 -2.38 1.37
C SER A 81 16.53 -1.65 1.66
N ILE A 82 15.92 -1.06 0.63
CA ILE A 82 14.60 -0.43 0.74
C ILE A 82 13.53 -1.47 1.03
N MET A 83 13.54 -2.62 0.35
CA MET A 83 12.61 -3.72 0.61
C MET A 83 12.73 -4.26 2.04
N LYS A 84 13.96 -4.40 2.54
CA LYS A 84 14.18 -4.77 3.94
C LYS A 84 13.55 -3.77 4.89
N TYR A 85 13.79 -2.49 4.69
CA TYR A 85 13.22 -1.39 5.46
C TYR A 85 11.68 -1.43 5.48
N LEU A 86 11.04 -1.66 4.33
CA LEU A 86 9.59 -1.77 4.23
C LEU A 86 9.05 -3.01 4.95
N ARG A 87 9.70 -4.17 4.82
CA ARG A 87 9.31 -5.41 5.52
C ARG A 87 9.41 -5.27 7.04
N GLU A 88 10.49 -4.65 7.51
CA GLU A 88 10.67 -4.34 8.93
C GLU A 88 9.56 -3.43 9.43
N THR A 89 9.22 -2.37 8.68
CA THR A 89 8.13 -1.45 9.03
C THR A 89 6.79 -2.17 9.16
N VAL A 90 6.46 -3.04 8.20
CA VAL A 90 5.22 -3.84 8.24
C VAL A 90 5.17 -4.75 9.46
N THR A 91 6.31 -5.37 9.81
CA THR A 91 6.41 -6.27 10.96
C THR A 91 6.32 -5.52 12.29
N GLU A 92 7.10 -4.46 12.44
CA GLU A 92 7.15 -3.65 13.67
C GLU A 92 5.79 -3.05 14.02
N HIS A 93 5.00 -2.67 13.02
CA HIS A 93 3.68 -2.08 13.20
C HIS A 93 2.52 -3.09 13.04
N ASP A 94 2.81 -4.39 12.90
CA ASP A 94 1.80 -5.45 12.72
C ASP A 94 0.74 -5.08 11.66
N LEU A 95 1.22 -4.62 10.48
CA LEU A 95 0.33 -4.18 9.41
C LEU A 95 -0.20 -5.33 8.55
N ARG A 96 0.48 -6.49 8.54
CA ARG A 96 0.14 -7.59 7.63
C ARG A 96 -1.31 -8.06 7.76
N ARG A 97 -1.86 -8.04 8.96
CA ARG A 97 -3.27 -8.41 9.22
C ARG A 97 -4.28 -7.47 8.55
N HIS A 98 -3.88 -6.24 8.22
CA HIS A 98 -4.71 -5.26 7.53
C HIS A 98 -4.58 -5.32 6.01
N MET A 99 -3.71 -6.20 5.48
CA MET A 99 -3.44 -6.30 4.05
C MET A 99 -4.24 -7.42 3.40
N ARG A 100 -4.69 -7.19 2.17
CA ARG A 100 -5.28 -8.18 1.27
C ARG A 100 -4.48 -8.15 -0.03
N PHE A 101 -3.81 -9.27 -0.31
CA PHE A 101 -3.00 -9.44 -1.51
C PHE A 101 -3.81 -10.10 -2.63
N GLY A 102 -3.40 -9.87 -3.87
CA GLY A 102 -4.13 -10.37 -5.04
C GLY A 102 -5.45 -9.64 -5.30
N GLU A 103 -5.73 -8.56 -4.58
CA GLU A 103 -6.92 -7.72 -4.72
C GLU A 103 -6.61 -6.48 -5.57
N ARG A 104 -6.68 -6.64 -6.88
CA ARG A 104 -6.44 -5.52 -7.80
C ARG A 104 -7.67 -4.63 -7.88
N VAL A 105 -7.58 -3.42 -7.38
CA VAL A 105 -8.64 -2.42 -7.56
C VAL A 105 -8.75 -2.05 -9.03
N VAL A 106 -9.95 -2.19 -9.59
CA VAL A 106 -10.25 -1.92 -11.01
C VAL A 106 -11.25 -0.79 -11.21
N ARG A 107 -12.01 -0.47 -10.17
CA ARG A 107 -13.03 0.59 -10.20
C ARG A 107 -13.36 1.05 -8.79
N ALA A 108 -13.69 2.33 -8.64
CA ALA A 108 -14.24 2.91 -7.43
C ALA A 108 -15.32 3.92 -7.79
N ASP A 109 -16.49 3.79 -7.16
CA ASP A 109 -17.66 4.63 -7.40
C ASP A 109 -18.04 5.36 -6.11
N TRP A 110 -18.26 6.66 -6.19
CA TRP A 110 -18.72 7.49 -5.08
C TRP A 110 -20.24 7.65 -5.09
N SER A 111 -20.86 7.51 -3.94
CA SER A 111 -22.27 7.82 -3.71
C SER A 111 -22.40 8.98 -2.75
N THR A 112 -22.82 10.14 -3.25
CA THR A 112 -23.03 11.33 -2.41
C THR A 112 -24.17 11.14 -1.41
N SER A 113 -25.24 10.46 -1.81
CA SER A 113 -26.39 10.21 -0.94
C SER A 113 -26.04 9.33 0.27
N ASN A 114 -25.10 8.39 0.09
CA ASN A 114 -24.68 7.45 1.13
C ASN A 114 -23.35 7.87 1.78
N ALA A 115 -22.67 8.89 1.26
CA ALA A 115 -21.32 9.31 1.64
C ALA A 115 -20.34 8.12 1.68
N THR A 116 -20.36 7.28 0.64
CA THR A 116 -19.66 6.00 0.61
C THR A 116 -19.01 5.75 -0.74
N TRP A 117 -17.78 5.26 -0.72
CA TRP A 117 -17.10 4.64 -1.86
C TRP A 117 -17.45 3.17 -1.95
N THR A 118 -17.76 2.70 -3.17
CA THR A 118 -17.80 1.27 -3.50
C THR A 118 -16.58 0.94 -4.36
N VAL A 119 -15.69 0.11 -3.84
CA VAL A 119 -14.43 -0.27 -4.46
C VAL A 119 -14.53 -1.69 -4.98
N HIS A 120 -14.26 -1.88 -6.26
CA HIS A 120 -14.32 -3.18 -6.95
C HIS A 120 -12.91 -3.70 -7.21
N THR A 121 -12.68 -4.96 -6.88
CA THR A 121 -11.42 -5.66 -7.13
C THR A 121 -11.60 -6.83 -8.07
N GLN A 122 -10.51 -7.20 -8.73
CA GLN A 122 -10.41 -8.40 -9.54
C GLN A 122 -9.18 -9.20 -9.09
N ARG A 123 -9.37 -10.51 -8.91
CA ARG A 123 -8.32 -11.46 -8.57
C ARG A 123 -7.81 -12.18 -9.81
N ALA A 124 -6.62 -12.80 -9.70
CA ALA A 124 -6.00 -13.54 -10.80
C ALA A 124 -6.82 -14.74 -11.29
N ASP A 125 -7.63 -15.33 -10.42
CA ASP A 125 -8.55 -16.45 -10.76
C ASP A 125 -9.84 -15.98 -11.46
N GLY A 126 -9.98 -14.68 -11.73
CA GLY A 126 -11.16 -14.09 -12.37
C GLY A 126 -12.30 -13.75 -11.40
N THR A 127 -12.17 -14.09 -10.12
CA THR A 127 -13.17 -13.72 -9.12
C THR A 127 -13.05 -12.22 -8.77
N SER A 128 -14.14 -11.65 -8.26
CA SER A 128 -14.22 -10.22 -7.90
C SER A 128 -14.48 -10.07 -6.40
N GLY A 129 -14.01 -8.96 -5.84
CA GLY A 129 -14.33 -8.50 -4.50
C GLY A 129 -15.03 -7.14 -4.54
N THR A 130 -15.76 -6.82 -3.47
CA THR A 130 -16.39 -5.51 -3.30
C THR A 130 -16.18 -5.03 -1.87
N PHE A 131 -15.67 -3.80 -1.74
CA PHE A 131 -15.41 -3.15 -0.47
C PHE A 131 -16.16 -1.81 -0.43
N GLU A 132 -16.69 -1.44 0.73
CA GLU A 132 -17.25 -0.12 0.97
C GLU A 132 -16.45 0.63 2.03
N CYS A 133 -16.28 1.94 1.84
CA CYS A 133 -15.59 2.79 2.80
C CYS A 133 -16.05 4.25 2.75
N GLY A 134 -15.89 4.95 3.85
CA GLY A 134 -16.09 6.40 3.90
C GLY A 134 -14.93 7.19 3.30
N TYR A 135 -13.71 6.65 3.36
CA TYR A 135 -12.52 7.30 2.83
C TYR A 135 -11.69 6.35 1.97
N LEU A 136 -11.43 6.75 0.73
CA LEU A 136 -10.59 6.02 -0.22
C LEU A 136 -9.21 6.70 -0.30
N PHE A 137 -8.16 5.99 0.14
CA PHE A 137 -6.80 6.49 0.16
C PHE A 137 -5.98 5.88 -0.98
N MET A 138 -5.77 6.64 -2.05
CA MET A 138 -5.06 6.18 -3.24
C MET A 138 -3.54 6.23 -3.04
N CYS A 139 -2.91 5.05 -2.94
CA CYS A 139 -1.47 4.85 -2.78
C CYS A 139 -0.88 3.94 -3.89
N ALA A 140 -1.50 3.94 -5.07
CA ALA A 140 -1.17 3.03 -6.17
C ALA A 140 0.12 3.39 -6.94
N GLY A 141 0.77 4.51 -6.62
CA GLY A 141 1.90 5.03 -7.38
C GLY A 141 1.50 5.61 -8.74
N TYR A 142 2.48 5.94 -9.56
CA TYR A 142 2.26 6.59 -10.87
C TYR A 142 2.94 5.86 -12.04
N TYR A 143 3.67 4.78 -11.77
CA TYR A 143 4.28 3.98 -12.83
C TYR A 143 3.26 3.06 -13.49
N SER A 144 3.34 2.96 -14.83
CA SER A 144 2.65 1.89 -15.56
C SER A 144 3.46 0.60 -15.46
N TYR A 145 2.84 -0.47 -14.96
CA TYR A 145 3.46 -1.79 -14.89
C TYR A 145 3.28 -2.61 -16.18
N LYS A 146 2.58 -2.06 -17.18
CA LYS A 146 2.30 -2.73 -18.44
C LYS A 146 3.12 -2.17 -19.61
N ALA A 147 3.58 -0.94 -19.52
CA ALA A 147 4.34 -0.27 -20.57
C ALA A 147 5.39 0.64 -19.93
N GLY A 148 6.54 0.69 -20.56
CA GLY A 148 7.59 1.65 -20.22
C GLY A 148 7.21 3.09 -20.57
#